data_b5768bae5b131ecabda44fb36c36ea24
#
_entry.id   b5768bae5b131ecabda44fb36c36ea24
#
_cell.length_a   1.000
_cell.length_b   1.000
_cell.length_c   1.000
_cell.angle_alpha   90.00
_cell.angle_beta   90.00
_cell.angle_gamma   90.00
#
_symmetry.space_group_name_H-M   'P 1'
#
loop_
_entity.id
_entity.type
_entity.pdbx_description
1 polymer ?
#
loop_
_entity_poly.entity_id
_entity_poly.type
_entity_poly.pdbx_seq_one_letter_code
_entity_poly.pdbx_strand_id
1 'polypeptide(L)'
;MANYTLRPALETDLPSIKELIFSSEINPMGLDWKRFVIAVNPKGEVIGCGQLKPHGKDVLELASIAVHLEYRNQGVARAIIERLLADSRRPLYLMCRSRLEPLYAKFGFRAILHDQMPRYFQRISRLAGWVETVARFGEGDGLSVMKLQ
;
A
#
# COMPACT_ATOMS: atom_id res chain seq x y z
N MET A 1 9.50 11.37 -18.69
CA MET A 1 9.16 9.99 -18.27
C MET A 1 10.15 9.49 -17.26
N ALA A 2 9.68 8.85 -16.22
CA ALA A 2 10.57 8.21 -15.29
C ALA A 2 11.25 7.00 -15.93
N ASN A 3 12.56 6.91 -15.78
CA ASN A 3 13.31 5.74 -16.22
C ASN A 3 13.55 4.86 -14.97
N TYR A 4 12.93 3.71 -14.93
CA TYR A 4 13.04 2.78 -13.80
C TYR A 4 12.73 1.35 -14.26
N THR A 5 13.13 0.39 -13.44
CA THR A 5 12.76 -1.01 -13.62
C THR A 5 12.09 -1.53 -12.35
N LEU A 6 11.18 -2.50 -12.52
CA LEU A 6 10.59 -3.21 -11.39
C LEU A 6 11.32 -4.53 -11.17
N ARG A 7 11.54 -4.88 -9.93
CA ARG A 7 12.07 -6.19 -9.55
C ARG A 7 11.61 -6.59 -8.15
N PRO A 8 11.68 -7.88 -7.80
CA PRO A 8 11.51 -8.28 -6.40
C PRO A 8 12.60 -7.65 -5.54
N ALA A 9 12.25 -7.32 -4.29
CA ALA A 9 13.20 -6.80 -3.34
C ALA A 9 14.20 -7.87 -2.89
N LEU A 10 15.39 -7.42 -2.53
CA LEU A 10 16.40 -8.22 -1.86
C LEU A 10 16.53 -7.77 -0.40
N GLU A 11 17.12 -8.60 0.44
CA GLU A 11 17.31 -8.24 1.85
C GLU A 11 18.04 -6.90 2.01
N THR A 12 19.00 -6.62 1.15
CA THR A 12 19.78 -5.37 1.15
C THR A 12 18.95 -4.13 0.80
N ASP A 13 17.75 -4.32 0.25
CA ASP A 13 16.83 -3.20 -0.06
C ASP A 13 16.01 -2.75 1.15
N LEU A 14 15.99 -3.53 2.23
CA LEU A 14 15.12 -3.26 3.37
C LEU A 14 15.32 -1.86 3.98
N PRO A 15 16.54 -1.36 4.18
CA PRO A 15 16.72 0.00 4.69
C PRO A 15 16.06 1.07 3.80
N SER A 16 16.20 0.95 2.48
CA SER A 16 15.58 1.88 1.53
C SER A 16 14.06 1.79 1.55
N ILE A 17 13.52 0.57 1.66
CA ILE A 17 12.07 0.36 1.80
C ILE A 17 11.55 1.04 3.06
N LYS A 18 12.21 0.86 4.19
CA LYS A 18 11.83 1.49 5.45
C LYS A 18 11.84 3.00 5.36
N GLU A 19 12.86 3.57 4.71
CA GLU A 19 12.95 5.01 4.52
C GLU A 19 11.77 5.55 3.71
N LEU A 20 11.41 4.88 2.61
CA LEU A 20 10.24 5.25 1.81
C LEU A 20 8.95 5.20 2.63
N ILE A 21 8.75 4.12 3.37
CA ILE A 21 7.56 3.92 4.20
C ILE A 21 7.48 5.01 5.27
N PHE A 22 8.59 5.28 5.93
CA PHE A 22 8.66 6.30 6.98
C PHE A 22 8.33 7.70 6.46
N SER A 23 8.94 8.07 5.33
CA SER A 23 8.72 9.40 4.73
C SER A 23 7.32 9.57 4.14
N SER A 24 6.62 8.47 3.85
CA SER A 24 5.27 8.49 3.30
C SER A 24 4.18 8.37 4.36
N GLU A 25 4.55 8.32 5.64
CA GLU A 25 3.62 8.21 6.78
C GLU A 25 2.68 7.00 6.67
N ILE A 26 3.21 5.90 6.16
CA ILE A 26 2.49 4.63 6.00
C ILE A 26 2.78 3.74 7.20
N ASN A 27 1.87 2.83 7.52
CA ASN A 27 2.03 1.87 8.60
C ASN A 27 3.36 1.12 8.47
N PRO A 28 4.30 1.28 9.43
CA PRO A 28 5.62 0.66 9.37
C PRO A 28 5.66 -0.79 9.85
N MET A 29 4.51 -1.37 10.20
CA MET A 29 4.45 -2.72 10.75
C MET A 29 4.38 -3.78 9.66
N GLY A 30 4.98 -4.94 9.94
CA GLY A 30 4.90 -6.09 9.04
C GLY A 30 5.66 -5.92 7.73
N LEU A 31 6.84 -5.35 7.79
CA LEU A 31 7.70 -5.16 6.62
C LEU A 31 8.60 -6.38 6.44
N ASP A 32 8.19 -7.27 5.55
CA ASP A 32 8.98 -8.42 5.15
C ASP A 32 9.44 -8.20 3.71
N TRP A 33 10.74 -7.98 3.51
CA TRP A 33 11.30 -7.66 2.20
C TRP A 33 10.94 -8.70 1.13
N LYS A 34 10.74 -9.96 1.52
CA LYS A 34 10.38 -11.05 0.60
C LYS A 34 9.05 -10.83 -0.12
N ARG A 35 8.19 -9.97 0.42
CA ARG A 35 6.86 -9.67 -0.13
C ARG A 35 6.85 -8.45 -1.03
N PHE A 36 7.97 -7.73 -1.10
CA PHE A 36 8.01 -6.45 -1.79
C PHE A 36 8.43 -6.56 -3.25
N VAL A 37 7.78 -5.75 -4.07
CA VAL A 37 8.26 -5.35 -5.39
C VAL A 37 8.74 -3.92 -5.25
N ILE A 38 9.87 -3.60 -5.87
CA ILE A 38 10.45 -2.27 -5.82
C ILE A 38 10.68 -1.73 -7.23
N ALA A 39 10.69 -0.41 -7.34
CA ALA A 39 11.10 0.31 -8.54
C ALA A 39 12.50 0.89 -8.28
N VAL A 40 13.39 0.70 -9.23
CA VAL A 40 14.80 1.10 -9.13
C VAL A 40 15.15 1.98 -10.30
N ASN A 41 15.78 3.12 -10.06
CA ASN A 41 16.24 4.02 -11.12
C ASN A 41 17.57 3.53 -11.71
N PRO A 42 18.07 4.16 -12.80
CA PRO A 42 19.33 3.72 -13.43
C PRO A 42 20.55 3.79 -12.52
N LYS A 43 20.50 4.55 -11.45
CA LYS A 43 21.59 4.65 -10.47
C LYS A 43 21.52 3.54 -9.42
N GLY A 44 20.52 2.67 -9.48
CA GLY A 44 20.33 1.61 -8.49
C GLY A 44 19.62 2.04 -7.23
N GLU A 45 19.05 3.24 -7.21
CA GLU A 45 18.32 3.73 -6.04
C GLU A 45 16.88 3.24 -6.05
N VAL A 46 16.36 2.84 -4.89
CA VAL A 46 14.97 2.42 -4.71
C VAL A 46 14.09 3.66 -4.66
N ILE A 47 13.22 3.82 -5.65
CA ILE A 47 12.36 5.00 -5.78
C ILE A 47 10.88 4.71 -5.50
N GLY A 48 10.52 3.45 -5.36
CA GLY A 48 9.16 3.04 -5.02
C GLY A 48 9.12 1.63 -4.50
N CYS A 49 8.06 1.30 -3.78
CA CYS A 49 7.86 -0.04 -3.23
C CYS A 49 6.38 -0.36 -3.05
N GLY A 50 6.08 -1.65 -2.86
CA GLY A 50 4.77 -2.15 -2.50
C GLY A 50 4.84 -3.62 -2.16
N GLN A 51 3.86 -4.12 -1.43
CA GLN A 51 3.81 -5.54 -1.05
C GLN A 51 2.40 -6.11 -1.09
N LEU A 52 2.34 -7.44 -1.15
CA LEU A 52 1.14 -8.21 -0.86
C LEU A 52 1.34 -8.85 0.52
N LYS A 53 0.52 -8.46 1.47
CA LYS A 53 0.68 -8.83 2.87
C LYS A 53 -0.41 -9.79 3.30
N PRO A 54 -0.08 -11.04 3.65
CA PRO A 54 -1.10 -11.98 4.10
C PRO A 54 -1.44 -11.76 5.57
N HIS A 55 -2.72 -11.96 5.89
CA HIS A 55 -3.24 -11.98 7.25
C HIS A 55 -4.00 -13.29 7.43
N GLY A 56 -3.31 -14.29 7.97
CA GLY A 56 -3.84 -15.65 8.03
C GLY A 56 -3.89 -16.28 6.64
N LYS A 57 -4.81 -17.23 6.45
CA LYS A 57 -4.91 -18.00 5.21
C LYS A 57 -5.79 -17.33 4.14
N ASP A 58 -6.75 -16.54 4.57
CA ASP A 58 -7.85 -16.11 3.70
C ASP A 58 -7.80 -14.64 3.31
N VAL A 59 -6.95 -13.86 3.93
CA VAL A 59 -6.90 -12.42 3.70
C VAL A 59 -5.55 -12.02 3.11
N LEU A 60 -5.60 -11.33 1.97
CA LEU A 60 -4.42 -10.77 1.34
C LEU A 60 -4.64 -9.27 1.17
N GLU A 61 -3.64 -8.50 1.53
CA GLU A 61 -3.70 -7.04 1.49
C GLU A 61 -2.65 -6.47 0.54
N LEU A 62 -3.08 -5.56 -0.34
CA LEU A 62 -2.19 -4.68 -1.09
C LEU A 62 -1.77 -3.56 -0.13
N ALA A 63 -0.50 -3.48 0.20
CA ALA A 63 -0.01 -2.61 1.27
C ALA A 63 1.32 -1.96 0.95
N SER A 64 1.64 -0.93 1.72
CA SER A 64 2.97 -0.30 1.71
C SER A 64 3.36 0.30 0.36
N ILE A 65 2.38 0.84 -0.37
CA ILE A 65 2.64 1.52 -1.64
C ILE A 65 3.22 2.89 -1.33
N ALA A 66 4.48 3.08 -1.67
CA ALA A 66 5.17 4.35 -1.44
C ALA A 66 6.09 4.66 -2.62
N VAL A 67 6.14 5.95 -2.99
CA VAL A 67 7.00 6.45 -4.07
C VAL A 67 7.75 7.67 -3.56
N HIS A 68 9.05 7.71 -3.84
CA HIS A 68 9.90 8.83 -3.50
C HIS A 68 9.32 10.13 -4.09
N LEU A 69 9.33 11.18 -3.30
CA LEU A 69 8.70 12.45 -3.63
C LEU A 69 9.07 12.98 -5.02
N GLU A 70 10.34 12.87 -5.41
CA GLU A 70 10.84 13.34 -6.70
C GLU A 70 10.33 12.51 -7.89
N TYR A 71 9.80 11.33 -7.64
CA TYR A 71 9.34 10.40 -8.68
C TYR A 71 7.82 10.23 -8.70
N ARG A 72 7.09 11.01 -7.91
CA ARG A 72 5.62 10.97 -7.90
C ARG A 72 5.04 11.55 -9.19
N ASN A 73 3.82 11.14 -9.52
CA ASN A 73 3.09 11.56 -10.73
C ASN A 73 3.77 11.13 -12.03
N GLN A 74 4.59 10.09 -12.01
CA GLN A 74 5.30 9.57 -13.16
C GLN A 74 4.95 8.11 -13.47
N GLY A 75 3.88 7.59 -12.87
CA GLY A 75 3.39 6.24 -13.11
C GLY A 75 4.08 5.14 -12.31
N VAL A 76 4.95 5.47 -11.37
CA VAL A 76 5.70 4.46 -10.60
C VAL A 76 4.76 3.64 -9.70
N ALA A 77 3.89 4.30 -8.93
CA ALA A 77 2.91 3.62 -8.08
C ALA A 77 2.00 2.73 -8.89
N ARG A 78 1.50 3.22 -10.02
CA ARG A 78 0.65 2.46 -10.93
C ARG A 78 1.34 1.18 -11.41
N ALA A 79 2.59 1.29 -11.83
CA ALA A 79 3.35 0.15 -12.32
C ALA A 79 3.54 -0.91 -11.22
N ILE A 80 3.84 -0.49 -10.00
CA ILE A 80 3.98 -1.38 -8.84
C ILE A 80 2.65 -2.07 -8.54
N ILE A 81 1.56 -1.30 -8.48
CA ILE A 81 0.22 -1.84 -8.21
C ILE A 81 -0.16 -2.87 -9.27
N GLU A 82 0.00 -2.54 -10.55
CA GLU A 82 -0.33 -3.46 -11.65
C GLU A 82 0.46 -4.77 -11.55
N ARG A 83 1.75 -4.67 -11.23
CA ARG A 83 2.59 -5.85 -11.04
C ARG A 83 2.11 -6.71 -9.87
N LEU A 84 1.76 -6.11 -8.74
CA LEU A 84 1.26 -6.83 -7.58
C LEU A 84 -0.11 -7.45 -7.84
N LEU A 85 -0.98 -6.74 -8.56
CA LEU A 85 -2.29 -7.29 -8.94
C LEU A 85 -2.15 -8.52 -9.82
N ALA A 86 -1.20 -8.54 -10.74
CA ALA A 86 -0.96 -9.69 -11.61
C ALA A 86 -0.54 -10.93 -10.82
N ASP A 87 0.16 -10.73 -9.70
CA ASP A 87 0.66 -11.82 -8.85
C ASP A 87 -0.31 -12.18 -7.72
N SER A 88 -1.43 -11.46 -7.57
CA SER A 88 -2.33 -11.62 -6.44
C SER A 88 -3.43 -12.64 -6.70
N ARG A 89 -3.87 -13.27 -5.61
CA ARG A 89 -5.14 -14.01 -5.60
C ARG A 89 -6.27 -13.10 -5.13
N ARG A 90 -7.49 -13.47 -5.48
CA ARG A 90 -8.69 -12.71 -5.11
C ARG A 90 -9.49 -13.44 -4.02
N PRO A 91 -10.19 -12.76 -3.16
CA PRO A 91 -10.30 -11.30 -3.10
C PRO A 91 -9.05 -10.65 -2.53
N LEU A 92 -8.80 -9.41 -2.93
CA LEU A 92 -7.70 -8.59 -2.45
C LEU A 92 -8.25 -7.38 -1.72
N TYR A 93 -7.64 -7.02 -0.62
CA TYR A 93 -8.06 -5.88 0.21
C TYR A 93 -6.95 -4.84 0.27
N LEU A 94 -7.33 -3.62 0.61
CA LEU A 94 -6.39 -2.56 0.96
C LEU A 94 -7.01 -1.62 1.99
N MET A 95 -6.14 -0.89 2.67
CA MET A 95 -6.53 0.24 3.51
C MET A 95 -5.89 1.50 2.97
N CYS A 96 -6.65 2.56 2.87
CA CYS A 96 -6.12 3.83 2.40
C CYS A 96 -6.86 5.00 3.07
N ARG A 97 -6.30 6.18 2.95
CA ARG A 97 -7.04 7.39 3.30
C ARG A 97 -8.18 7.58 2.31
N SER A 98 -9.31 8.04 2.80
CA SER A 98 -10.54 8.15 2.00
C SER A 98 -10.34 8.98 0.73
N ARG A 99 -9.46 9.98 0.76
CA ARG A 99 -9.14 10.79 -0.42
C ARG A 99 -8.48 9.99 -1.55
N LEU A 100 -7.93 8.82 -1.26
CA LEU A 100 -7.27 7.95 -2.23
C LEU A 100 -8.21 6.91 -2.85
N GLU A 101 -9.47 6.84 -2.40
CA GLU A 101 -10.44 5.90 -2.98
C GLU A 101 -10.55 6.03 -4.51
N PRO A 102 -10.62 7.24 -5.08
CA PRO A 102 -10.68 7.37 -6.54
C PRO A 102 -9.48 6.78 -7.27
N LEU A 103 -8.29 6.86 -6.66
CA LEU A 103 -7.07 6.27 -7.23
C LEU A 103 -7.21 4.75 -7.34
N TYR A 104 -7.59 4.11 -6.25
CA TYR A 104 -7.70 2.65 -6.21
C TYR A 104 -8.94 2.13 -6.95
N ALA A 105 -9.98 2.94 -7.05
CA ALA A 105 -11.16 2.59 -7.86
C ALA A 105 -10.80 2.36 -9.34
N LYS A 106 -9.78 3.03 -9.84
CA LYS A 106 -9.29 2.82 -11.21
C LYS A 106 -8.79 1.41 -11.46
N PHE A 107 -8.37 0.71 -10.40
CA PHE A 107 -7.91 -0.67 -10.47
C PHE A 107 -9.03 -1.68 -10.19
N GLY A 108 -10.24 -1.20 -9.95
CA GLY A 108 -11.40 -2.06 -9.68
C GLY A 108 -11.73 -2.24 -8.21
N PHE A 109 -10.98 -1.63 -7.31
CA PHE A 109 -11.29 -1.67 -5.87
C PHE A 109 -12.55 -0.88 -5.55
N ARG A 110 -13.33 -1.38 -4.59
CA ARG A 110 -14.51 -0.71 -4.08
C ARG A 110 -14.45 -0.63 -2.55
N ALA A 111 -14.83 0.52 -2.01
CA ALA A 111 -14.94 0.69 -0.57
C ALA A 111 -15.99 -0.26 -0.01
N ILE A 112 -15.72 -0.86 1.15
CA ILE A 112 -16.64 -1.78 1.82
C ILE A 112 -17.01 -1.24 3.20
N LEU A 113 -18.18 -1.66 3.69
CA LEU A 113 -18.67 -1.29 5.01
C LEU A 113 -17.99 -2.15 6.08
N HIS A 114 -18.00 -1.67 7.31
CA HIS A 114 -17.36 -2.34 8.45
C HIS A 114 -17.80 -3.81 8.60
N ASP A 115 -19.08 -4.09 8.44
CA ASP A 115 -19.62 -5.45 8.57
C ASP A 115 -19.23 -6.38 7.41
N GLN A 116 -18.77 -5.81 6.30
CA GLN A 116 -18.26 -6.57 5.14
C GLN A 116 -16.75 -6.86 5.23
N MET A 117 -16.08 -6.29 6.20
CA MET A 117 -14.63 -6.43 6.35
C MET A 117 -14.27 -7.75 7.04
N PRO A 118 -13.15 -8.39 6.64
CA PRO A 118 -12.54 -9.42 7.46
C PRO A 118 -12.20 -8.90 8.86
N ARG A 119 -12.16 -9.79 9.83
CA ARG A 119 -11.88 -9.42 11.24
C ARG A 119 -10.62 -8.59 11.43
N TYR A 120 -9.58 -8.91 10.66
CA TYR A 120 -8.33 -8.15 10.71
C TYR A 120 -8.59 -6.67 10.47
N PHE A 121 -9.30 -6.35 9.39
CA PHE A 121 -9.59 -4.96 9.03
C PHE A 121 -10.60 -4.30 9.96
N GLN A 122 -11.52 -5.07 10.52
CA GLN A 122 -12.43 -4.54 11.53
C GLN A 122 -11.68 -4.04 12.76
N ARG A 123 -10.69 -4.81 13.22
CA ARG A 123 -9.85 -4.44 14.36
C ARG A 123 -9.01 -3.21 14.08
N ILE A 124 -8.30 -3.21 12.95
CA ILE A 124 -7.44 -2.09 12.56
C ILE A 124 -8.28 -0.84 12.33
N SER A 125 -9.42 -0.96 11.69
CA SER A 125 -10.33 0.14 11.42
C SER A 125 -10.83 0.81 12.70
N ARG A 126 -11.15 0.02 13.73
CA ARG A 126 -11.55 0.55 15.05
C ARG A 126 -10.41 1.30 15.72
N LEU A 127 -9.21 0.72 15.73
CA LEU A 127 -8.03 1.34 16.31
C LEU A 127 -7.64 2.60 15.56
N ALA A 128 -7.63 2.55 14.24
CA ALA A 128 -7.30 3.69 13.40
C ALA A 128 -8.32 4.83 13.55
N GLY A 129 -9.61 4.51 13.62
CA GLY A 129 -10.65 5.50 13.86
C GLY A 129 -10.45 6.22 15.19
N TRP A 130 -10.07 5.49 16.23
CA TRP A 130 -9.77 6.09 17.53
C TRP A 130 -8.51 6.95 17.47
N VAL A 131 -7.44 6.45 16.83
CA VAL A 131 -6.19 7.18 16.65
C VAL A 131 -6.39 8.43 15.80
N GLU A 132 -7.19 8.35 14.75
CA GLU A 132 -7.52 9.49 13.89
C GLU A 132 -8.24 10.59 14.65
N THR A 133 -9.16 10.21 15.54
CA THR A 133 -9.86 11.18 16.38
C THR A 133 -8.88 11.94 17.27
N VAL A 134 -7.81 11.28 17.72
CA VAL A 134 -6.80 11.87 18.60
C VAL A 134 -5.66 12.55 17.84
N ALA A 135 -5.28 12.03 16.68
CA ALA A 135 -4.03 12.40 15.99
C ALA A 135 -4.15 13.42 14.87
N ARG A 136 -5.27 14.10 14.70
CA ARG A 136 -5.40 15.24 13.80
C ARG A 136 -5.41 14.92 12.29
N PHE A 137 -6.12 13.93 11.86
CA PHE A 137 -6.42 13.85 10.44
C PHE A 137 -7.45 14.94 10.13
N GLY A 138 -7.23 15.68 9.05
CA GLY A 138 -8.10 16.79 8.67
C GLY A 138 -9.55 16.32 8.52
N GLU A 139 -10.48 17.24 8.73
CA GLU A 139 -11.90 16.96 8.55
C GLU A 139 -12.15 16.36 7.17
N GLY A 140 -12.83 15.22 7.14
CA GLY A 140 -13.22 14.55 5.90
C GLY A 140 -12.23 13.53 5.36
N ASP A 141 -11.05 13.37 5.96
CA ASP A 141 -10.09 12.35 5.56
C ASP A 141 -10.06 11.23 6.59
N GLY A 142 -10.85 10.19 6.37
CA GLY A 142 -10.88 9.00 7.20
C GLY A 142 -10.07 7.87 6.59
N LEU A 143 -10.18 6.70 7.21
CA LEU A 143 -9.56 5.48 6.73
C LEU A 143 -10.63 4.65 6.01
N SER A 144 -10.32 4.24 4.79
CA SER A 144 -11.19 3.37 3.99
C SER A 144 -10.57 2.00 3.83
N VAL A 145 -11.41 0.97 3.88
CA VAL A 145 -11.01 -0.38 3.48
C VAL A 145 -11.69 -0.67 2.16
N MET A 146 -10.93 -1.14 1.20
CA MET A 146 -11.42 -1.44 -0.14
C MET A 146 -11.17 -2.89 -0.50
N LYS A 147 -11.99 -3.40 -1.40
CA LYS A 147 -11.95 -4.81 -1.84
C LYS A 147 -11.95 -4.89 -3.35
N LEU A 148 -11.12 -5.78 -3.87
CA LEU A 148 -11.12 -6.18 -5.27
C LEU A 148 -11.53 -7.64 -5.35
N GLN A 149 -12.64 -7.89 -6.05
CA GLN A 149 -13.15 -9.27 -6.25
C GLN A 149 -12.29 -10.04 -7.25
#